data_c85be986773c914a605e7f07f62ba086
#
_entry.id   c85be986773c914a605e7f07f62ba086
#
_cell.length_a   1.000
_cell.length_b   1.000
_cell.length_c   1.000
_cell.angle_alpha   90.00
_cell.angle_beta   90.00
_cell.angle_gamma   90.00
#
_symmetry.space_group_name_H-M   'P 1'
#
loop_
_entity.id
_entity.type
_entity.pdbx_description
1 polymer ?
#
loop_
_entity_poly.entity_id
_entity_poly.type
_entity_poly.pdbx_seq_one_letter_code
_entity_poly.pdbx_strand_id
1 'polypeptide(L)'
;MIAGNMAQACFDAYVLPRHIGLYSGVPIEVPAHLVQRVCGTGVEAILQAADSIKLAKAQLALVVGTESMSRNPVAAYTHRGGFRLGQVEFKDFLWEALLDPCPNVTMGGSAEGLAKQYKISRDEADRFAAESFARAIAAQKSCFLSGEIAPVVSETFERDGYQARGIRLPRKVESFGEDSHVRPSPLEVLAKLPPAFGGVQTGGNSSGIVDGAAATLVASGDFVRGHGRPPLAKVVAGAAVGVPPEIMGVGPVPAIQAVLEISGLSLDQIDRVEINEAFAAQVLACERELDLDHAKVNVNGGAIAIGHPLAATGVRLAITLARELQRSGGHYGIASACIGGGQGIALLLENTKPGNAAA
;
A
#
# COMPACT_ATOMS: atom_id res chain seq x y z
N MET A 1 -12.41 -9.62 -11.96
CA MET A 1 -11.28 -9.57 -11.03
C MET A 1 -10.33 -8.45 -11.43
N ILE A 2 -9.78 -7.73 -10.46
CA ILE A 2 -8.84 -6.63 -10.67
C ILE A 2 -7.60 -6.89 -9.81
N ALA A 3 -6.43 -6.88 -10.41
CA ALA A 3 -5.20 -7.00 -9.63
C ALA A 3 -4.25 -5.85 -9.93
N GLY A 4 -3.52 -5.43 -8.91
CA GLY A 4 -2.46 -4.44 -8.98
C GLY A 4 -1.09 -5.08 -8.89
N ASN A 5 -0.18 -4.66 -9.77
CA ASN A 5 1.23 -4.94 -9.68
C ASN A 5 1.98 -3.77 -10.34
N MET A 6 2.90 -3.15 -9.63
CA MET A 6 3.54 -1.93 -10.11
C MET A 6 4.72 -2.24 -11.03
N ALA A 7 5.67 -3.03 -10.55
CA ALA A 7 6.92 -3.24 -11.28
C ALA A 7 6.77 -4.18 -12.48
N GLN A 8 5.79 -5.11 -12.45
CA GLN A 8 5.55 -6.08 -13.51
C GLN A 8 6.83 -6.82 -13.93
N ALA A 9 7.65 -7.17 -12.93
CA ALA A 9 9.02 -7.63 -13.13
C ALA A 9 9.15 -9.16 -13.27
N CYS A 10 8.09 -9.92 -13.04
CA CYS A 10 8.09 -11.37 -13.21
C CYS A 10 7.72 -11.79 -14.66
N PHE A 11 8.13 -12.99 -15.04
CA PHE A 11 7.93 -13.50 -16.40
C PHE A 11 6.44 -13.71 -16.79
N ASP A 12 5.53 -13.83 -15.83
CA ASP A 12 4.09 -13.96 -16.04
C ASP A 12 3.30 -12.66 -15.69
N ALA A 13 3.98 -11.54 -15.53
CA ALA A 13 3.40 -10.26 -15.15
C ALA A 13 2.26 -9.80 -16.09
N TYR A 14 2.40 -10.05 -17.38
CA TYR A 14 1.43 -9.64 -18.40
C TYR A 14 0.04 -10.26 -18.23
N VAL A 15 -0.03 -11.46 -17.65
CA VAL A 15 -1.27 -12.23 -17.42
C VAL A 15 -1.54 -12.49 -15.95
N LEU A 16 -0.76 -11.86 -15.06
CA LEU A 16 -0.79 -12.07 -13.61
C LEU A 16 -2.20 -12.02 -13.01
N PRO A 17 -3.07 -11.03 -13.29
CA PRO A 17 -4.42 -11.00 -12.73
C PRO A 17 -5.23 -12.24 -13.10
N ARG A 18 -5.10 -12.68 -14.35
CA ARG A 18 -5.80 -13.85 -14.84
C ARG A 18 -5.28 -15.13 -14.18
N HIS A 19 -3.95 -15.25 -14.02
CA HIS A 19 -3.33 -16.38 -13.33
C HIS A 19 -3.77 -16.46 -11.87
N ILE A 20 -3.73 -15.34 -11.13
CA ILE A 20 -4.21 -15.30 -9.75
C ILE A 20 -5.66 -15.82 -9.69
N GLY A 21 -6.55 -15.32 -10.53
CA GLY A 21 -7.95 -15.75 -10.56
C GLY A 21 -8.11 -17.22 -10.84
N LEU A 22 -7.45 -17.73 -11.88
CA LEU A 22 -7.56 -19.14 -12.28
C LEU A 22 -7.06 -20.09 -11.21
N TYR A 23 -5.90 -19.84 -10.61
CA TYR A 23 -5.35 -20.69 -9.54
C TYR A 23 -6.09 -20.54 -8.21
N SER A 24 -6.77 -19.42 -7.97
CA SER A 24 -7.63 -19.19 -6.79
C SER A 24 -9.05 -19.72 -6.96
N GLY A 25 -9.39 -20.38 -8.08
CA GLY A 25 -10.71 -20.94 -8.30
C GLY A 25 -11.78 -19.96 -8.77
N VAL A 26 -11.40 -18.75 -9.17
CA VAL A 26 -12.34 -17.81 -9.84
C VAL A 26 -12.83 -18.49 -11.15
N PRO A 27 -14.15 -18.46 -11.44
CA PRO A 27 -14.70 -19.07 -12.65
C PRO A 27 -14.01 -18.58 -13.93
N ILE A 28 -13.87 -19.49 -14.91
CA ILE A 28 -13.12 -19.21 -16.14
C ILE A 28 -13.75 -18.08 -16.98
N GLU A 29 -15.04 -17.86 -16.82
CA GLU A 29 -15.80 -16.81 -17.50
C GLU A 29 -15.54 -15.42 -16.93
N VAL A 30 -15.00 -15.31 -15.71
CA VAL A 30 -14.73 -14.04 -15.08
C VAL A 30 -13.46 -13.42 -15.64
N PRO A 31 -13.54 -12.27 -16.32
CA PRO A 31 -12.36 -11.60 -16.86
C PRO A 31 -11.50 -11.00 -15.74
N ALA A 32 -10.22 -10.76 -16.05
CA ALA A 32 -9.30 -10.11 -15.15
C ALA A 32 -8.45 -9.07 -15.88
N HIS A 33 -8.12 -7.97 -15.22
CA HIS A 33 -7.21 -6.96 -15.76
C HIS A 33 -6.24 -6.45 -14.70
N LEU A 34 -5.16 -5.84 -15.17
CA LEU A 34 -4.11 -5.26 -14.35
C LEU A 34 -4.35 -3.75 -14.20
N VAL A 35 -4.11 -3.27 -12.97
CA VAL A 35 -4.07 -1.84 -12.65
C VAL A 35 -2.68 -1.46 -12.19
N GLN A 36 -2.20 -0.30 -12.63
CA GLN A 36 -0.94 0.27 -12.19
C GLN A 36 -1.11 1.78 -11.97
N ARG A 37 -0.84 2.24 -10.75
CA ARG A 37 -0.73 3.65 -10.33
C ARG A 37 0.35 3.76 -9.26
N VAL A 38 1.53 3.21 -9.53
CA VAL A 38 2.68 3.18 -8.60
C VAL A 38 2.24 2.81 -7.17
N CYS A 39 2.59 3.61 -6.16
CA CYS A 39 2.22 3.39 -4.75
C CYS A 39 0.70 3.41 -4.47
N GLY A 40 -0.08 4.06 -5.33
CA GLY A 40 -1.55 4.15 -5.24
C GLY A 40 -2.30 2.97 -5.87
N THR A 41 -1.60 2.02 -6.46
CA THR A 41 -2.20 0.92 -7.25
C THR A 41 -3.29 0.16 -6.49
N GLY A 42 -3.07 -0.18 -5.23
CA GLY A 42 -4.03 -0.95 -4.45
C GLY A 42 -5.32 -0.18 -4.17
N VAL A 43 -5.23 1.11 -3.85
CA VAL A 43 -6.41 1.98 -3.69
C VAL A 43 -7.15 2.13 -5.01
N GLU A 44 -6.43 2.38 -6.10
CA GLU A 44 -7.00 2.47 -7.46
C GLU A 44 -7.78 1.22 -7.85
N ALA A 45 -7.24 0.03 -7.53
CA ALA A 45 -7.92 -1.23 -7.82
C ALA A 45 -9.25 -1.37 -7.06
N ILE A 46 -9.31 -0.91 -5.80
CA ILE A 46 -10.56 -0.86 -5.01
C ILE A 46 -11.55 0.13 -5.63
N LEU A 47 -11.09 1.32 -6.04
CA LEU A 47 -11.96 2.33 -6.65
C LEU A 47 -12.54 1.85 -7.98
N GLN A 48 -11.72 1.24 -8.85
CA GLN A 48 -12.21 0.66 -10.11
C GLN A 48 -13.22 -0.48 -9.89
N ALA A 49 -13.03 -1.29 -8.83
CA ALA A 49 -14.02 -2.30 -8.44
C ALA A 49 -15.33 -1.65 -7.99
N ALA A 50 -15.27 -0.62 -7.16
CA ALA A 50 -16.45 0.13 -6.71
C ALA A 50 -17.18 0.80 -7.88
N ASP A 51 -16.45 1.39 -8.82
CA ASP A 51 -17.03 2.00 -10.02
C ASP A 51 -17.67 0.96 -10.96
N SER A 52 -17.05 -0.21 -11.10
CA SER A 52 -17.65 -1.31 -11.87
C SER A 52 -18.97 -1.77 -11.27
N ILE A 53 -19.09 -1.76 -9.94
CA ILE A 53 -20.34 -2.09 -9.24
C ILE A 53 -21.37 -0.97 -9.38
N LYS A 54 -20.97 0.30 -9.19
CA LYS A 54 -21.86 1.47 -9.38
C LYS A 54 -22.43 1.53 -10.79
N LEU A 55 -21.64 1.14 -11.79
CA LEU A 55 -22.03 1.06 -13.21
C LEU A 55 -22.78 -0.24 -13.57
N ALA A 56 -23.15 -1.07 -12.59
CA ALA A 56 -23.84 -2.35 -12.76
C ALA A 56 -23.11 -3.35 -13.68
N LYS A 57 -21.78 -3.23 -13.85
CA LYS A 57 -20.96 -4.17 -14.62
C LYS A 57 -20.61 -5.44 -13.82
N ALA A 58 -20.64 -5.36 -12.49
CA ALA A 58 -20.40 -6.47 -11.58
C ALA A 58 -21.20 -6.27 -10.28
N GLN A 59 -21.47 -7.37 -9.59
CA GLN A 59 -22.02 -7.36 -8.23
C GLN A 59 -20.96 -7.68 -7.16
N LEU A 60 -19.89 -8.38 -7.60
CA LEU A 60 -18.77 -8.80 -6.76
C LEU A 60 -17.49 -8.66 -7.57
N ALA A 61 -16.47 -8.09 -7.00
CA ALA A 61 -15.12 -8.01 -7.56
C ALA A 61 -14.09 -8.50 -6.55
N LEU A 62 -13.21 -9.42 -6.99
CA LEU A 62 -11.98 -9.75 -6.27
C LEU A 62 -10.94 -8.70 -6.63
N VAL A 63 -10.40 -8.05 -5.63
CA VAL A 63 -9.32 -7.06 -5.73
C VAL A 63 -8.07 -7.61 -5.06
N VAL A 64 -6.95 -7.58 -5.76
CA VAL A 64 -5.64 -8.05 -5.26
C VAL A 64 -4.60 -6.99 -5.53
N GLY A 65 -3.77 -6.68 -4.55
CA GLY A 65 -2.52 -5.94 -4.74
C GLY A 65 -1.36 -6.84 -4.40
N THR A 66 -0.35 -6.91 -5.24
CA THR A 66 0.84 -7.74 -5.00
C THR A 66 2.09 -7.12 -5.58
N GLU A 67 3.19 -7.26 -4.87
CA GLU A 67 4.50 -6.81 -5.31
C GLU A 67 5.58 -7.76 -4.79
N SER A 68 6.54 -8.10 -5.65
CA SER A 68 7.73 -8.84 -5.27
C SER A 68 8.95 -8.00 -5.60
N MET A 69 9.31 -7.11 -4.69
CA MET A 69 10.42 -6.17 -4.89
C MET A 69 11.77 -6.90 -4.90
N SER A 70 11.89 -8.02 -4.15
CA SER A 70 13.10 -8.85 -4.12
C SER A 70 13.40 -9.56 -5.45
N ARG A 71 12.42 -9.67 -6.35
CA ARG A 71 12.54 -10.34 -7.65
C ARG A 71 12.70 -9.38 -8.82
N ASN A 72 12.86 -8.10 -8.57
CA ASN A 72 13.11 -7.15 -9.64
C ASN A 72 14.45 -7.48 -10.34
N PRO A 73 14.47 -7.57 -11.68
CA PRO A 73 15.65 -7.97 -12.43
C PRO A 73 16.64 -6.82 -12.60
N VAL A 74 17.85 -7.18 -12.98
CA VAL A 74 18.74 -6.27 -13.69
C VAL A 74 18.46 -6.38 -15.18
N ALA A 75 18.23 -5.28 -15.88
CA ALA A 75 17.78 -5.25 -17.26
C ALA A 75 18.67 -4.42 -18.18
N ALA A 76 18.84 -4.90 -19.42
CA ALA A 76 19.43 -4.14 -20.52
C ALA A 76 18.32 -3.74 -21.51
N TYR A 77 18.02 -2.45 -21.61
CA TYR A 77 16.84 -1.97 -22.33
C TYR A 77 16.98 -1.91 -23.86
N THR A 78 18.21 -1.89 -24.39
CA THR A 78 18.47 -1.61 -25.80
C THR A 78 18.92 -2.82 -26.64
N HIS A 79 18.74 -4.05 -26.11
CA HIS A 79 19.28 -5.27 -26.72
C HIS A 79 18.79 -5.54 -28.16
N ARG A 80 17.57 -5.11 -28.53
CA ARG A 80 17.03 -5.31 -29.89
C ARG A 80 17.76 -4.52 -30.96
N GLY A 81 18.33 -3.35 -30.60
CA GLY A 81 19.20 -2.56 -31.47
C GLY A 81 20.65 -3.05 -31.51
N GLY A 82 20.97 -4.07 -30.70
CA GLY A 82 22.34 -4.54 -30.49
C GLY A 82 23.15 -3.63 -29.61
N PHE A 83 24.34 -4.11 -29.21
CA PHE A 83 25.30 -3.38 -28.38
C PHE A 83 26.63 -3.23 -29.14
N ARG A 84 27.21 -2.05 -29.05
CA ARG A 84 28.61 -1.88 -29.46
C ARG A 84 29.53 -2.41 -28.35
N LEU A 85 30.73 -2.80 -28.72
CA LEU A 85 31.74 -3.27 -27.77
C LEU A 85 31.93 -2.25 -26.62
N GLY A 86 31.77 -2.71 -25.37
CA GLY A 86 31.91 -1.88 -24.18
C GLY A 86 30.69 -0.99 -23.84
N GLN A 87 29.60 -1.10 -24.58
CA GLN A 87 28.40 -0.25 -24.37
C GLN A 87 27.21 -0.97 -23.74
N VAL A 88 27.37 -2.20 -23.23
CA VAL A 88 26.30 -2.88 -22.50
C VAL A 88 26.18 -2.24 -21.13
N GLU A 89 25.01 -1.63 -20.87
CA GLU A 89 24.65 -1.09 -19.57
C GLU A 89 23.48 -1.90 -18.99
N PHE A 90 23.66 -2.36 -17.77
CA PHE A 90 22.60 -3.02 -17.01
C PHE A 90 22.05 -2.07 -15.95
N LYS A 91 20.74 -1.99 -15.86
CA LYS A 91 20.02 -1.15 -14.90
C LYS A 91 19.29 -2.01 -13.88
N ASP A 92 19.38 -1.63 -12.61
CA ASP A 92 18.54 -2.19 -11.56
C ASP A 92 17.10 -1.73 -11.77
N PHE A 93 16.21 -2.67 -12.09
CA PHE A 93 14.82 -2.37 -12.43
C PHE A 93 14.05 -1.73 -11.27
N LEU A 94 14.35 -2.13 -10.03
CA LEU A 94 13.73 -1.53 -8.86
C LEU A 94 14.20 -0.09 -8.64
N TRP A 95 15.50 0.17 -8.83
CA TRP A 95 16.02 1.53 -8.73
C TRP A 95 15.42 2.47 -9.77
N GLU A 96 15.32 2.02 -11.03
CA GLU A 96 14.67 2.80 -12.10
C GLU A 96 13.18 3.07 -11.77
N ALA A 97 12.49 2.14 -11.12
CA ALA A 97 11.12 2.31 -10.67
C ALA A 97 10.94 3.33 -9.53
N LEU A 98 12.02 3.61 -8.78
CA LEU A 98 12.06 4.58 -7.67
C LEU A 98 12.70 5.92 -8.06
N LEU A 99 13.06 6.09 -9.33
CA LEU A 99 13.54 7.33 -9.91
C LEU A 99 12.42 7.95 -10.75
N ASP A 100 12.04 9.19 -10.45
CA ASP A 100 11.18 9.96 -11.32
C ASP A 100 12.06 10.64 -12.40
N PRO A 101 11.96 10.21 -13.67
CA PRO A 101 12.82 10.73 -14.72
C PRO A 101 12.44 12.16 -15.17
N CYS A 102 11.25 12.65 -14.85
CA CYS A 102 10.82 13.98 -15.23
C CYS A 102 11.61 15.07 -14.47
N PRO A 103 11.57 15.12 -13.13
CA PRO A 103 12.43 16.02 -12.35
C PRO A 103 13.84 15.44 -12.13
N ASN A 104 14.10 14.19 -12.54
CA ASN A 104 15.33 13.46 -12.26
C ASN A 104 15.64 13.38 -10.75
N VAL A 105 14.60 13.01 -9.97
CA VAL A 105 14.66 12.92 -8.51
C VAL A 105 14.22 11.53 -8.05
N THR A 106 14.97 10.89 -7.16
CA THR A 106 14.54 9.65 -6.51
C THR A 106 13.41 9.92 -5.53
N MET A 107 12.64 8.89 -5.18
CA MET A 107 11.57 9.02 -4.17
C MET A 107 12.12 9.53 -2.83
N GLY A 108 13.31 9.06 -2.42
CA GLY A 108 13.99 9.58 -1.22
C GLY A 108 14.44 11.04 -1.37
N GLY A 109 14.90 11.43 -2.55
CA GLY A 109 15.26 12.82 -2.85
C GLY A 109 14.04 13.76 -2.77
N SER A 110 12.87 13.32 -3.22
CA SER A 110 11.61 14.07 -3.03
C SER A 110 11.28 14.23 -1.54
N ALA A 111 11.46 13.18 -0.73
CA ALA A 111 11.24 13.26 0.73
C ALA A 111 12.23 14.22 1.42
N GLU A 112 13.47 14.30 0.96
CA GLU A 112 14.45 15.32 1.44
C GLU A 112 14.01 16.74 1.08
N GLY A 113 13.49 16.94 -0.13
CA GLY A 113 12.88 18.21 -0.55
C GLY A 113 11.77 18.65 0.39
N LEU A 114 10.87 17.73 0.75
CA LEU A 114 9.80 17.98 1.73
C LEU A 114 10.33 18.26 3.12
N ALA A 115 11.28 17.47 3.61
CA ALA A 115 11.88 17.72 4.93
C ALA A 115 12.45 19.14 5.03
N LYS A 116 13.12 19.61 3.97
CA LYS A 116 13.63 20.97 3.88
C LYS A 116 12.51 22.01 3.84
N GLN A 117 11.50 21.81 3.00
CA GLN A 117 10.39 22.75 2.81
C GLN A 117 9.57 22.91 4.10
N TYR A 118 9.27 21.80 4.78
CA TYR A 118 8.49 21.78 6.00
C TYR A 118 9.33 21.88 7.28
N LYS A 119 10.66 22.08 7.15
CA LYS A 119 11.60 22.18 8.27
C LYS A 119 11.50 20.99 9.23
N ILE A 120 11.37 19.79 8.69
CA ILE A 120 11.32 18.53 9.45
C ILE A 120 12.75 18.12 9.73
N SER A 121 13.08 17.98 10.99
CA SER A 121 14.41 17.55 11.44
C SER A 121 14.57 16.03 11.36
N ARG A 122 15.83 15.57 11.40
CA ARG A 122 16.18 14.16 11.51
C ARG A 122 15.58 13.54 12.78
N ASP A 123 15.63 14.24 13.92
CA ASP A 123 15.09 13.77 15.19
C ASP A 123 13.57 13.57 15.13
N GLU A 124 12.83 14.50 14.51
CA GLU A 124 11.38 14.33 14.28
C GLU A 124 11.08 13.11 13.40
N ALA A 125 11.82 12.94 12.30
CA ALA A 125 11.63 11.80 11.41
C ALA A 125 11.95 10.45 12.10
N ASP A 126 13.00 10.40 12.91
CA ASP A 126 13.36 9.20 13.64
C ASP A 126 12.39 8.89 14.79
N ARG A 127 11.83 9.92 15.48
CA ARG A 127 10.77 9.73 16.49
C ARG A 127 9.50 9.16 15.87
N PHE A 128 9.07 9.70 14.75
CA PHE A 128 7.92 9.17 13.99
C PHE A 128 8.16 7.69 13.64
N ALA A 129 9.34 7.36 13.11
CA ALA A 129 9.69 6.00 12.76
C ALA A 129 9.70 5.05 13.97
N ALA A 130 10.30 5.47 15.09
CA ALA A 130 10.31 4.69 16.33
C ALA A 130 8.88 4.42 16.81
N GLU A 131 7.99 5.38 16.71
CA GLU A 131 6.58 5.23 17.06
C GLU A 131 5.86 4.27 16.12
N SER A 132 6.06 4.36 14.78
CA SER A 132 5.50 3.41 13.83
C SER A 132 5.89 1.97 14.15
N PHE A 133 7.16 1.69 14.45
CA PHE A 133 7.61 0.39 14.91
C PHE A 133 6.96 -0.03 16.24
N ALA A 134 6.86 0.87 17.21
CA ALA A 134 6.24 0.57 18.50
C ALA A 134 4.75 0.23 18.35
N ARG A 135 4.01 0.99 17.53
CA ARG A 135 2.60 0.75 17.22
C ARG A 135 2.41 -0.59 16.51
N ALA A 136 3.25 -0.92 15.50
CA ALA A 136 3.18 -2.21 14.81
C ALA A 136 3.44 -3.40 15.75
N ILE A 137 4.44 -3.30 16.63
CA ILE A 137 4.71 -4.33 17.65
C ILE A 137 3.52 -4.49 18.61
N ALA A 138 2.91 -3.39 19.05
CA ALA A 138 1.73 -3.43 19.89
C ALA A 138 0.54 -4.09 19.18
N ALA A 139 0.34 -3.79 17.89
CA ALA A 139 -0.70 -4.38 17.05
C ALA A 139 -0.49 -5.89 16.80
N GLN A 140 0.76 -6.33 16.64
CA GLN A 140 1.09 -7.76 16.62
C GLN A 140 0.76 -8.45 17.95
N LYS A 141 1.22 -7.87 19.07
CA LYS A 141 1.00 -8.44 20.42
C LYS A 141 -0.49 -8.52 20.81
N SER A 142 -1.28 -7.56 20.36
CA SER A 142 -2.74 -7.55 20.58
C SER A 142 -3.51 -8.43 19.59
N CYS A 143 -2.84 -9.17 18.74
CA CYS A 143 -3.42 -9.99 17.67
C CYS A 143 -4.24 -9.19 16.62
N PHE A 144 -4.09 -7.87 16.57
CA PHE A 144 -4.78 -7.06 15.58
C PHE A 144 -4.27 -7.39 14.17
N LEU A 145 -2.94 -7.38 13.94
CA LEU A 145 -2.36 -7.69 12.64
C LEU A 145 -2.58 -9.15 12.24
N SER A 146 -2.48 -10.11 13.17
CA SER A 146 -2.73 -11.52 12.85
C SER A 146 -4.18 -11.80 12.39
N GLY A 147 -5.12 -10.93 12.75
CA GLY A 147 -6.50 -11.02 12.29
C GLY A 147 -6.72 -10.61 10.83
N GLU A 148 -5.72 -9.98 10.18
CA GLU A 148 -5.76 -9.62 8.75
C GLU A 148 -4.71 -10.38 7.91
N ILE A 149 -3.81 -11.11 8.56
CA ILE A 149 -2.76 -11.89 7.88
C ILE A 149 -3.25 -13.31 7.65
N ALA A 150 -3.28 -13.72 6.37
CA ALA A 150 -3.43 -15.12 5.99
C ALA A 150 -2.04 -15.79 6.03
N PRO A 151 -1.79 -16.76 6.92
CA PRO A 151 -0.48 -17.41 6.99
C PRO A 151 -0.11 -18.07 5.67
N VAL A 152 1.12 -17.84 5.20
CA VAL A 152 1.66 -18.48 4.00
C VAL A 152 2.31 -19.80 4.42
N VAL A 153 1.93 -20.89 3.76
CA VAL A 153 2.47 -22.24 3.98
C VAL A 153 3.06 -22.79 2.69
N SER A 154 3.85 -23.87 2.77
CA SER A 154 4.26 -24.59 1.57
C SER A 154 3.04 -25.30 0.98
N GLU A 155 2.68 -24.94 -0.22
CA GLU A 155 1.47 -25.39 -0.90
C GLU A 155 1.72 -25.57 -2.39
N THR A 156 1.03 -26.52 -3.02
CA THR A 156 1.01 -26.69 -4.47
C THR A 156 -0.40 -26.43 -4.98
N PHE A 157 -0.51 -25.53 -5.94
CA PHE A 157 -1.75 -25.19 -6.62
C PHE A 157 -1.83 -26.00 -7.91
N GLU A 158 -2.70 -26.98 -7.92
CA GLU A 158 -2.96 -27.84 -9.07
C GLU A 158 -4.37 -27.62 -9.62
N ARG A 159 -4.49 -27.60 -10.92
CA ARG A 159 -5.76 -27.49 -11.61
C ARG A 159 -5.68 -28.22 -12.94
N ASP A 160 -6.72 -28.98 -13.27
CA ASP A 160 -6.78 -29.74 -14.51
C ASP A 160 -6.54 -28.87 -15.73
N GLY A 161 -5.57 -29.26 -16.57
CA GLY A 161 -5.18 -28.53 -17.76
C GLY A 161 -4.21 -27.36 -17.54
N TYR A 162 -3.77 -27.11 -16.30
CA TYR A 162 -2.80 -26.04 -15.98
C TYR A 162 -1.49 -26.62 -15.45
N GLN A 163 -0.39 -25.88 -15.68
CA GLN A 163 0.87 -26.21 -15.05
C GLN A 163 0.78 -25.96 -13.55
N ALA A 164 1.16 -26.95 -12.74
CA ALA A 164 1.22 -26.80 -11.30
C ALA A 164 2.11 -25.61 -10.88
N ARG A 165 1.64 -24.84 -9.92
CA ARG A 165 2.35 -23.73 -9.27
C ARG A 165 2.50 -24.04 -7.80
N GLY A 166 3.51 -23.51 -7.14
CA GLY A 166 3.69 -23.79 -5.72
C GLY A 166 4.47 -22.74 -4.98
N ILE A 167 4.19 -22.68 -3.70
CA ILE A 167 4.96 -21.94 -2.69
C ILE A 167 5.81 -22.97 -1.96
N ARG A 168 7.11 -22.70 -1.82
CA ARG A 168 8.03 -23.50 -1.01
C ARG A 168 8.70 -22.59 0.00
N LEU A 169 8.39 -22.80 1.25
CA LEU A 169 9.05 -22.10 2.35
C LEU A 169 10.47 -22.66 2.58
N PRO A 170 11.36 -21.89 3.19
CA PRO A 170 12.68 -22.33 3.59
C PRO A 170 12.59 -23.57 4.50
N ARG A 171 13.63 -24.42 4.47
CA ARG A 171 13.69 -25.62 5.31
C ARG A 171 13.49 -25.27 6.78
N LYS A 172 12.62 -25.99 7.47
CA LYS A 172 12.24 -25.79 8.89
C LYS A 172 11.30 -24.61 9.14
N VAL A 173 10.80 -23.92 8.12
CA VAL A 173 9.75 -22.93 8.26
C VAL A 173 8.43 -23.57 7.86
N GLU A 174 7.49 -23.69 8.80
CA GLU A 174 6.18 -24.31 8.56
C GLU A 174 5.20 -23.30 7.99
N SER A 175 5.24 -22.06 8.49
CA SER A 175 4.39 -20.96 8.01
C SER A 175 5.01 -19.60 8.24
N PHE A 176 4.59 -18.61 7.45
CA PHE A 176 4.75 -17.19 7.72
C PHE A 176 3.40 -16.58 8.08
N GLY A 177 3.20 -16.25 9.35
CA GLY A 177 1.98 -15.68 9.89
C GLY A 177 2.15 -14.28 10.49
N GLU A 178 3.32 -13.67 10.34
CA GLU A 178 3.65 -12.33 10.83
C GLU A 178 4.49 -11.57 9.80
N ASP A 179 4.36 -10.22 9.82
CA ASP A 179 5.21 -9.35 9.01
C ASP A 179 6.65 -9.37 9.52
N SER A 180 7.57 -9.94 8.75
CA SER A 180 8.97 -10.16 9.15
C SER A 180 9.78 -8.87 9.28
N HIS A 181 9.28 -7.75 8.73
CA HIS A 181 9.97 -6.45 8.81
C HIS A 181 9.76 -5.76 10.17
N VAL A 182 8.69 -6.08 10.90
CA VAL A 182 8.38 -5.54 12.21
C VAL A 182 9.44 -5.98 13.23
N ARG A 183 10.12 -5.01 13.83
CA ARG A 183 11.20 -5.26 14.80
C ARG A 183 11.36 -4.10 15.78
N PRO A 184 11.91 -4.34 16.97
CA PRO A 184 12.28 -3.25 17.88
C PRO A 184 13.26 -2.29 17.20
N SER A 185 12.87 -1.02 17.08
CA SER A 185 13.66 0.04 16.44
C SER A 185 13.59 1.31 17.30
N PRO A 186 14.22 1.30 18.49
CA PRO A 186 14.18 2.44 19.38
C PRO A 186 14.99 3.63 18.83
N LEU A 187 14.66 4.83 19.28
CA LEU A 187 15.23 6.08 18.78
C LEU A 187 16.75 6.12 18.77
N GLU A 188 17.39 5.59 19.83
CA GLU A 188 18.86 5.54 19.95
C GLU A 188 19.54 4.62 18.92
N VAL A 189 18.80 3.69 18.33
CA VAL A 189 19.28 2.85 17.22
C VAL A 189 19.09 3.58 15.90
N LEU A 190 17.92 4.18 15.69
CA LEU A 190 17.59 4.93 14.47
C LEU A 190 18.52 6.13 14.27
N ALA A 191 18.82 6.87 15.34
CA ALA A 191 19.69 8.05 15.33
C ALA A 191 21.12 7.76 14.83
N LYS A 192 21.58 6.51 14.93
CA LYS A 192 22.93 6.08 14.48
C LYS A 192 22.99 5.74 12.99
N LEU A 193 21.84 5.63 12.31
CA LEU A 193 21.82 5.26 10.91
C LEU A 193 22.34 6.42 10.04
N PRO A 194 23.17 6.14 9.03
CA PRO A 194 23.65 7.17 8.12
C PRO A 194 22.52 7.68 7.22
N PRO A 195 22.54 8.96 6.82
CA PRO A 195 21.62 9.47 5.83
C PRO A 195 21.75 8.72 4.50
N ALA A 196 20.64 8.31 3.91
CA ALA A 196 20.62 7.59 2.65
C ALA A 196 20.62 8.51 1.42
N PHE A 197 20.06 9.73 1.56
CA PHE A 197 19.88 10.70 0.48
C PHE A 197 20.50 12.07 0.79
N GLY A 198 21.43 12.10 1.74
CA GLY A 198 22.21 13.29 2.07
C GLY A 198 21.56 14.28 3.01
N GLY A 199 20.40 13.95 3.60
CA GLY A 199 19.68 14.81 4.53
C GLY A 199 19.16 14.06 5.76
N VAL A 200 17.82 14.03 5.94
CA VAL A 200 17.16 13.44 7.11
C VAL A 200 16.73 11.99 6.90
N GLN A 201 16.56 11.56 5.65
CA GLN A 201 16.06 10.22 5.34
C GLN A 201 17.14 9.16 5.57
N THR A 202 16.75 8.07 6.23
CA THR A 202 17.60 6.88 6.46
C THR A 202 16.82 5.62 6.13
N GLY A 203 17.50 4.47 6.09
CA GLY A 203 16.80 3.18 6.00
C GLY A 203 15.92 2.84 7.20
N GLY A 204 16.00 3.60 8.30
CA GLY A 204 15.18 3.40 9.50
C GLY A 204 13.93 4.26 9.56
N ASN A 205 13.89 5.38 8.85
CA ASN A 205 12.75 6.30 8.79
C ASN A 205 12.11 6.39 7.39
N SER A 206 12.42 5.40 6.56
CA SER A 206 11.85 5.15 5.23
C SER A 206 11.16 3.78 5.23
N SER A 207 10.19 3.60 4.35
CA SER A 207 9.50 2.31 4.23
C SER A 207 10.43 1.19 3.78
N GLY A 208 10.22 -0.02 4.29
CA GLY A 208 10.98 -1.19 3.92
C GLY A 208 10.69 -1.66 2.49
N ILE A 209 11.76 -2.09 1.79
CA ILE A 209 11.66 -2.83 0.51
C ILE A 209 11.32 -4.27 0.86
N VAL A 210 10.11 -4.70 0.51
CA VAL A 210 9.56 -6.01 0.91
C VAL A 210 8.74 -6.63 -0.20
N ASP A 211 8.49 -7.93 -0.08
CA ASP A 211 7.49 -8.66 -0.86
C ASP A 211 6.19 -8.72 -0.09
N GLY A 212 5.05 -8.62 -0.77
CA GLY A 212 3.77 -8.72 -0.11
C GLY A 212 2.59 -8.82 -1.07
N ALA A 213 1.48 -9.32 -0.54
CA ALA A 213 0.20 -9.37 -1.22
C ALA A 213 -0.93 -9.06 -0.24
N ALA A 214 -1.97 -8.41 -0.74
CA ALA A 214 -3.20 -8.17 -0.01
C ALA A 214 -4.40 -8.36 -0.94
N ALA A 215 -5.49 -8.91 -0.41
CA ALA A 215 -6.69 -9.17 -1.19
C ALA A 215 -7.95 -8.78 -0.42
N THR A 216 -8.95 -8.29 -1.14
CA THR A 216 -10.26 -7.97 -0.60
C THR A 216 -11.36 -8.23 -1.63
N LEU A 217 -12.59 -8.37 -1.14
CA LEU A 217 -13.78 -8.40 -1.98
C LEU A 217 -14.48 -7.05 -1.90
N VAL A 218 -14.84 -6.50 -3.05
CA VAL A 218 -15.73 -5.34 -3.17
C VAL A 218 -17.05 -5.84 -3.74
N ALA A 219 -18.16 -5.57 -3.04
CA ALA A 219 -19.47 -6.11 -3.39
C ALA A 219 -20.55 -5.03 -3.38
N SER A 220 -21.61 -5.24 -4.18
CA SER A 220 -22.81 -4.42 -4.11
C SER A 220 -23.58 -4.68 -2.82
N GLY A 221 -24.36 -3.70 -2.36
CA GLY A 221 -25.24 -3.87 -1.20
C GLY A 221 -26.25 -5.02 -1.37
N ASP A 222 -26.74 -5.24 -2.59
CA ASP A 222 -27.67 -6.36 -2.88
C ASP A 222 -26.98 -7.72 -2.72
N PHE A 223 -25.76 -7.84 -3.22
CA PHE A 223 -24.96 -9.06 -3.06
C PHE A 223 -24.72 -9.36 -1.58
N VAL A 224 -24.30 -8.35 -0.80
CA VAL A 224 -24.06 -8.48 0.66
C VAL A 224 -25.32 -8.93 1.39
N ARG A 225 -26.47 -8.30 1.13
CA ARG A 225 -27.75 -8.68 1.74
C ARG A 225 -28.18 -10.10 1.38
N GLY A 226 -28.02 -10.47 0.10
CA GLY A 226 -28.41 -11.81 -0.38
C GLY A 226 -27.57 -12.95 0.21
N HIS A 227 -26.32 -12.67 0.62
CA HIS A 227 -25.40 -13.69 1.15
C HIS A 227 -25.23 -13.64 2.68
N GLY A 228 -25.89 -12.68 3.37
CA GLY A 228 -25.87 -12.60 4.83
C GLY A 228 -24.50 -12.37 5.47
N ARG A 229 -23.53 -11.85 4.72
CA ARG A 229 -22.16 -11.59 5.19
C ARG A 229 -22.01 -10.10 5.49
N PRO A 230 -21.75 -9.70 6.76
CA PRO A 230 -21.54 -8.29 7.08
C PRO A 230 -20.26 -7.79 6.41
N PRO A 231 -20.28 -6.61 5.75
CA PRO A 231 -19.08 -6.02 5.20
C PRO A 231 -18.20 -5.43 6.30
N LEU A 232 -16.88 -5.35 6.06
CA LEU A 232 -15.95 -4.67 6.96
C LEU A 232 -16.23 -3.15 6.98
N ALA A 233 -16.42 -2.57 5.81
CA ALA A 233 -16.74 -1.15 5.65
C ALA A 233 -17.44 -0.92 4.31
N LYS A 234 -18.01 0.28 4.14
CA LYS A 234 -18.57 0.75 2.88
C LYS A 234 -17.61 1.72 2.22
N VAL A 235 -17.37 1.56 0.93
CA VAL A 235 -16.66 2.55 0.12
C VAL A 235 -17.60 3.74 -0.14
N VAL A 236 -17.23 4.91 0.35
CA VAL A 236 -18.03 6.15 0.22
C VAL A 236 -17.58 6.93 -1.00
N ALA A 237 -16.31 7.30 -1.04
CA ALA A 237 -15.72 8.12 -2.09
C ALA A 237 -14.26 7.75 -2.31
N GLY A 238 -13.72 8.16 -3.44
CA GLY A 238 -12.31 8.10 -3.72
C GLY A 238 -11.91 9.21 -4.70
N ALA A 239 -10.67 9.66 -4.61
CA ALA A 239 -10.10 10.67 -5.50
C ALA A 239 -8.63 10.41 -5.74
N ALA A 240 -8.19 10.67 -6.97
CA ALA A 240 -6.77 10.74 -7.32
C ALA A 240 -6.49 12.14 -7.89
N VAL A 241 -5.38 12.74 -7.49
CA VAL A 241 -5.03 14.12 -7.83
C VAL A 241 -3.56 14.22 -8.23
N GLY A 242 -3.21 15.22 -9.04
CA GLY A 242 -1.83 15.56 -9.39
C GLY A 242 -1.24 16.59 -8.46
N VAL A 243 0.06 16.47 -8.20
CA VAL A 243 0.90 17.45 -7.50
C VAL A 243 2.24 17.57 -8.22
N PRO A 244 3.05 18.61 -7.97
CA PRO A 244 4.40 18.69 -8.53
C PRO A 244 5.21 17.44 -8.19
N PRO A 245 5.87 16.79 -9.17
CA PRO A 245 6.60 15.52 -8.95
C PRO A 245 7.71 15.63 -7.90
N GLU A 246 8.37 16.78 -7.80
CA GLU A 246 9.47 17.04 -6.86
C GLU A 246 9.04 16.94 -5.40
N ILE A 247 7.75 17.13 -5.15
CA ILE A 247 7.14 17.08 -3.81
C ILE A 247 6.00 16.06 -3.75
N MET A 248 6.12 14.97 -4.49
CA MET A 248 5.08 13.94 -4.60
C MET A 248 4.52 13.48 -3.25
N GLY A 249 5.32 13.56 -2.18
CA GLY A 249 4.94 13.10 -0.85
C GLY A 249 3.77 13.87 -0.22
N VAL A 250 3.45 15.10 -0.68
CA VAL A 250 2.24 15.84 -0.22
C VAL A 250 0.97 15.42 -0.98
N GLY A 251 1.06 14.51 -1.95
CA GLY A 251 -0.10 14.03 -2.71
C GLY A 251 -1.31 13.62 -1.86
N PRO A 252 -1.15 13.00 -0.66
CA PRO A 252 -2.27 12.72 0.24
C PRO A 252 -3.10 13.95 0.61
N VAL A 253 -2.49 15.13 0.75
CA VAL A 253 -3.18 16.36 1.18
C VAL A 253 -4.35 16.72 0.24
N PRO A 254 -4.11 17.07 -1.04
CA PRO A 254 -5.22 17.39 -1.94
C PRO A 254 -6.11 16.18 -2.24
N ALA A 255 -5.62 14.94 -2.14
CA ALA A 255 -6.46 13.76 -2.32
C ALA A 255 -7.47 13.59 -1.17
N ILE A 256 -7.05 13.80 0.07
CA ILE A 256 -7.92 13.81 1.25
C ILE A 256 -8.94 14.95 1.16
N GLN A 257 -8.51 16.16 0.81
CA GLN A 257 -9.39 17.30 0.60
C GLN A 257 -10.46 17.01 -0.46
N ALA A 258 -10.07 16.38 -1.57
CA ALA A 258 -11.00 16.02 -2.65
C ALA A 258 -12.05 14.99 -2.20
N VAL A 259 -11.69 13.96 -1.44
CA VAL A 259 -12.70 13.00 -0.95
C VAL A 259 -13.63 13.61 0.10
N LEU A 260 -13.14 14.55 0.90
CA LEU A 260 -13.98 15.31 1.84
C LEU A 260 -14.97 16.20 1.09
N GLU A 261 -14.52 16.90 0.05
CA GLU A 261 -15.41 17.70 -0.81
C GLU A 261 -16.48 16.84 -1.50
N ILE A 262 -16.08 15.70 -2.11
CA ILE A 262 -16.99 14.78 -2.79
C ILE A 262 -18.05 14.21 -1.81
N SER A 263 -17.67 13.93 -0.58
CA SER A 263 -18.55 13.32 0.42
C SER A 263 -19.37 14.35 1.21
N GLY A 264 -19.00 15.62 1.19
CA GLY A 264 -19.59 16.68 2.02
C GLY A 264 -19.22 16.55 3.50
N LEU A 265 -18.17 15.78 3.83
CA LEU A 265 -17.67 15.64 5.19
C LEU A 265 -16.55 16.65 5.47
N SER A 266 -16.38 16.98 6.74
CA SER A 266 -15.26 17.75 7.24
C SER A 266 -14.21 16.83 7.90
N LEU A 267 -12.99 17.28 8.05
CA LEU A 267 -11.87 16.49 8.57
C LEU A 267 -12.08 16.08 10.04
N ASP A 268 -12.77 16.90 10.83
CA ASP A 268 -13.11 16.62 12.24
C ASP A 268 -14.06 15.39 12.39
N GLN A 269 -14.84 15.08 11.35
CA GLN A 269 -15.72 13.89 11.30
C GLN A 269 -14.95 12.60 10.99
N ILE A 270 -13.66 12.68 10.69
CA ILE A 270 -12.82 11.53 10.39
C ILE A 270 -12.19 11.01 11.70
N ASP A 271 -12.48 9.75 12.02
CA ASP A 271 -12.02 9.12 13.26
C ASP A 271 -10.64 8.50 13.14
N ARG A 272 -10.27 8.00 11.94
CA ARG A 272 -8.98 7.37 11.65
C ARG A 272 -8.48 7.73 10.26
N VAL A 273 -7.16 7.90 10.16
CA VAL A 273 -6.48 8.17 8.89
C VAL A 273 -5.31 7.21 8.75
N GLU A 274 -5.27 6.47 7.65
CA GLU A 274 -4.14 5.64 7.24
C GLU A 274 -3.43 6.34 6.08
N ILE A 275 -2.27 6.93 6.30
CA ILE A 275 -1.41 7.47 5.24
C ILE A 275 -0.25 6.53 5.03
N ASN A 276 -0.02 6.09 3.79
CA ASN A 276 1.17 5.29 3.50
C ASN A 276 2.44 6.01 3.95
N GLU A 277 3.22 5.34 4.78
CA GLU A 277 4.50 5.86 5.29
C GLU A 277 5.62 5.54 4.30
N ALA A 278 5.63 6.19 3.13
CA ALA A 278 6.76 6.05 2.22
C ALA A 278 8.05 6.56 2.90
N PHE A 279 7.91 7.68 3.62
CA PHE A 279 8.97 8.32 4.43
C PHE A 279 8.33 9.02 5.64
N ALA A 280 9.02 9.02 6.78
CA ALA A 280 8.54 9.72 7.97
C ALA A 280 8.31 11.22 7.69
N ALA A 281 9.26 11.90 7.03
CA ALA A 281 9.11 13.31 6.70
C ALA A 281 7.92 13.58 5.77
N GLN A 282 7.57 12.63 4.91
CA GLN A 282 6.42 12.77 4.02
C GLN A 282 5.10 12.75 4.82
N VAL A 283 4.93 11.84 5.78
CA VAL A 283 3.71 11.81 6.61
C VAL A 283 3.64 13.04 7.50
N LEU A 284 4.73 13.42 8.16
CA LEU A 284 4.81 14.64 8.97
C LEU A 284 4.45 15.90 8.17
N ALA A 285 4.85 16.00 6.90
CA ALA A 285 4.44 17.10 6.03
C ALA A 285 2.92 17.10 5.78
N CYS A 286 2.33 15.94 5.54
CA CYS A 286 0.88 15.80 5.38
C CYS A 286 0.11 16.17 6.66
N GLU A 287 0.58 15.72 7.81
CA GLU A 287 -0.02 16.06 9.11
C GLU A 287 -0.03 17.56 9.35
N ARG A 288 1.09 18.26 9.04
CA ARG A 288 1.19 19.72 9.18
C ARG A 288 0.26 20.48 8.24
N GLU A 289 0.16 20.03 6.97
CA GLU A 289 -0.69 20.70 5.98
C GLU A 289 -2.18 20.55 6.26
N LEU A 290 -2.58 19.40 6.80
CA LEU A 290 -3.98 19.09 7.09
C LEU A 290 -4.38 19.41 8.53
N ASP A 291 -3.44 19.82 9.38
CA ASP A 291 -3.63 19.94 10.84
C ASP A 291 -4.23 18.66 11.45
N LEU A 292 -3.66 17.51 11.05
CA LEU A 292 -4.13 16.20 11.51
C LEU A 292 -3.73 15.94 12.96
N ASP A 293 -4.66 15.41 13.73
CA ASP A 293 -4.36 14.82 15.03
C ASP A 293 -3.54 13.53 14.84
N HIS A 294 -2.26 13.58 15.21
CA HIS A 294 -1.34 12.45 15.12
C HIS A 294 -1.84 11.19 15.84
N ALA A 295 -2.67 11.33 16.88
CA ALA A 295 -3.27 10.19 17.58
C ALA A 295 -4.31 9.43 16.74
N LYS A 296 -4.79 10.02 15.63
CA LYS A 296 -5.72 9.39 14.68
C LYS A 296 -5.00 8.75 13.48
N VAL A 297 -3.70 9.04 13.27
CA VAL A 297 -2.93 8.62 12.10
C VAL A 297 -2.17 7.33 12.36
N ASN A 298 -2.29 6.33 11.48
CA ASN A 298 -1.52 5.08 11.46
C ASN A 298 -1.40 4.41 12.85
N VAL A 299 -2.52 4.31 13.57
CA VAL A 299 -2.54 3.89 14.98
C VAL A 299 -2.05 2.48 15.25
N ASN A 300 -1.94 1.65 14.22
CA ASN A 300 -1.42 0.29 14.29
C ASN A 300 0.00 0.14 13.67
N GLY A 301 0.70 1.26 13.45
CA GLY A 301 1.94 1.32 12.70
C GLY A 301 1.71 1.30 11.18
N GLY A 302 2.73 1.63 10.41
CA GLY A 302 2.62 1.76 8.97
C GLY A 302 3.81 1.18 8.20
N ALA A 303 3.99 1.63 6.96
CA ALA A 303 4.94 1.04 6.03
C ALA A 303 6.42 1.14 6.44
N ILE A 304 6.78 2.05 7.33
CA ILE A 304 8.13 2.10 7.92
C ILE A 304 8.39 0.82 8.72
N ALA A 305 7.41 0.39 9.50
CA ALA A 305 7.53 -0.80 10.34
C ALA A 305 7.16 -2.10 9.61
N ILE A 306 6.12 -2.08 8.76
CA ILE A 306 5.55 -3.27 8.11
C ILE A 306 6.20 -3.52 6.74
N GLY A 307 6.57 -2.45 6.03
CA GLY A 307 7.06 -2.47 4.65
C GLY A 307 6.05 -1.91 3.66
N HIS A 308 6.56 -1.60 2.45
CA HIS A 308 5.77 -1.01 1.37
C HIS A 308 5.86 -1.83 0.08
N PRO A 309 5.18 -2.99 0.00
CA PRO A 309 5.08 -3.75 -1.24
C PRO A 309 4.10 -3.00 -2.16
N LEU A 310 4.63 -2.14 -3.02
CA LEU A 310 4.00 -1.02 -3.72
C LEU A 310 2.51 -1.20 -4.04
N ALA A 311 2.17 -2.17 -4.88
CA ALA A 311 0.78 -2.39 -5.28
C ALA A 311 -0.10 -3.03 -4.19
N ALA A 312 0.47 -3.76 -3.24
CA ALA A 312 -0.29 -4.37 -2.14
C ALA A 312 -0.70 -3.35 -1.08
N THR A 313 0.11 -2.30 -0.90
CA THR A 313 -0.05 -1.34 0.20
C THR A 313 -1.43 -0.71 0.26
N GLY A 314 -2.00 -0.24 -0.86
CA GLY A 314 -3.30 0.41 -0.85
C GLY A 314 -4.45 -0.51 -0.42
N VAL A 315 -4.38 -1.80 -0.78
CA VAL A 315 -5.35 -2.81 -0.32
C VAL A 315 -5.15 -3.07 1.18
N ARG A 316 -3.90 -3.20 1.65
CA ARG A 316 -3.58 -3.36 3.08
C ARG A 316 -4.09 -2.17 3.90
N LEU A 317 -3.83 -0.92 3.47
CA LEU A 317 -4.31 0.28 4.17
C LEU A 317 -5.84 0.27 4.34
N ALA A 318 -6.58 -0.11 3.28
CA ALA A 318 -8.03 -0.18 3.33
C ALA A 318 -8.52 -1.26 4.30
N ILE A 319 -7.88 -2.44 4.35
CA ILE A 319 -8.22 -3.53 5.27
C ILE A 319 -7.94 -3.11 6.71
N THR A 320 -6.72 -2.63 6.99
CA THR A 320 -6.30 -2.18 8.32
C THR A 320 -7.24 -1.09 8.85
N LEU A 321 -7.54 -0.07 8.01
CA LEU A 321 -8.45 1.01 8.35
C LEU A 321 -9.86 0.51 8.67
N ALA A 322 -10.43 -0.35 7.80
CA ALA A 322 -11.77 -0.88 8.00
C ALA A 322 -11.89 -1.68 9.32
N ARG A 323 -10.88 -2.50 9.62
CA ARG A 323 -10.81 -3.26 10.88
C ARG A 323 -10.62 -2.36 12.09
N GLU A 324 -9.79 -1.33 11.97
CA GLU A 324 -9.57 -0.36 13.05
C GLU A 324 -10.84 0.43 13.36
N LEU A 325 -11.61 0.85 12.35
CA LEU A 325 -12.89 1.50 12.54
C LEU A 325 -13.88 0.58 13.29
N GLN A 326 -13.92 -0.71 12.96
CA GLN A 326 -14.75 -1.67 13.69
C GLN A 326 -14.27 -1.85 15.14
N ARG A 327 -12.94 -1.96 15.35
CA ARG A 327 -12.35 -2.15 16.68
C ARG A 327 -12.60 -0.94 17.59
N SER A 328 -12.42 0.26 17.05
CA SER A 328 -12.55 1.51 17.83
C SER A 328 -14.00 2.01 17.95
N GLY A 329 -14.93 1.47 17.14
CA GLY A 329 -16.29 2.00 17.03
C GLY A 329 -16.37 3.32 16.25
N GLY A 330 -15.28 3.73 15.59
CA GLY A 330 -15.26 4.94 14.74
C GLY A 330 -16.20 4.82 13.55
N HIS A 331 -16.63 5.95 13.00
CA HIS A 331 -17.59 6.01 11.89
C HIS A 331 -16.89 6.11 10.54
N TYR A 332 -16.07 7.14 10.35
CA TYR A 332 -15.38 7.41 9.08
C TYR A 332 -13.88 7.28 9.18
N GLY A 333 -13.28 6.81 8.12
CA GLY A 333 -11.82 6.78 7.99
C GLY A 333 -11.35 6.98 6.56
N ILE A 334 -10.15 7.50 6.42
CA ILE A 334 -9.52 7.75 5.13
C ILE A 334 -8.22 6.96 5.01
N ALA A 335 -8.07 6.20 3.92
CA ALA A 335 -6.80 5.60 3.50
C ALA A 335 -6.22 6.41 2.34
N SER A 336 -4.95 6.80 2.41
CA SER A 336 -4.31 7.64 1.40
C SER A 336 -2.86 7.25 1.14
N ALA A 337 -2.38 7.53 -0.06
CA ALA A 337 -0.99 7.31 -0.43
C ALA A 337 -0.48 8.42 -1.34
N CYS A 338 0.77 8.83 -1.13
CA CYS A 338 1.54 9.57 -2.11
C CYS A 338 1.98 8.63 -3.24
N ILE A 339 2.22 9.16 -4.43
CA ILE A 339 2.48 8.37 -5.62
C ILE A 339 3.62 9.02 -6.41
N GLY A 340 4.62 8.24 -6.75
CA GLY A 340 5.70 8.66 -7.65
C GLY A 340 5.14 9.21 -8.98
N GLY A 341 5.81 10.19 -9.55
CA GLY A 341 5.31 10.96 -10.70
C GLY A 341 4.42 12.14 -10.30
N GLY A 342 4.32 12.48 -9.01
CA GLY A 342 3.59 13.66 -8.53
C GLY A 342 2.09 13.44 -8.47
N GLN A 343 1.62 12.47 -7.71
CA GLN A 343 0.19 12.21 -7.51
C GLN A 343 -0.12 11.88 -6.04
N GLY A 344 -1.39 11.95 -5.69
CA GLY A 344 -1.96 11.43 -4.46
C GLY A 344 -3.27 10.71 -4.72
N ILE A 345 -3.62 9.78 -3.85
CA ILE A 345 -4.90 9.05 -3.91
C ILE A 345 -5.46 8.90 -2.51
N ALA A 346 -6.78 9.01 -2.36
CA ALA A 346 -7.48 8.77 -1.11
C ALA A 346 -8.75 7.95 -1.32
N LEU A 347 -9.09 7.15 -0.32
CA LEU A 347 -10.27 6.31 -0.22
C LEU A 347 -10.95 6.60 1.11
N LEU A 348 -12.21 7.01 1.07
CA LEU A 348 -13.05 7.22 2.25
C LEU A 348 -13.91 5.98 2.52
N LEU A 349 -13.78 5.46 3.72
CA LEU A 349 -14.54 4.31 4.22
C LEU A 349 -15.50 4.72 5.33
N GLU A 350 -16.66 4.09 5.35
CA GLU A 350 -17.67 4.19 6.41
C GLU A 350 -17.80 2.86 7.13
N ASN A 351 -17.68 2.87 8.46
CA ASN A 351 -17.97 1.71 9.29
C ASN A 351 -19.45 1.38 9.24
N THR A 352 -19.79 0.14 8.97
CA THR A 352 -21.18 -0.31 8.89
C THR A 352 -21.87 -0.48 10.25
N LYS A 353 -21.11 -0.37 11.34
CA LYS A 353 -21.58 -0.49 12.74
C LYS A 353 -20.89 0.53 13.66
N PRO A 354 -21.00 1.84 13.39
CA PRO A 354 -20.35 2.84 14.23
C PRO A 354 -20.94 2.83 15.65
N GLY A 355 -20.10 3.19 16.65
CA GLY A 355 -20.49 3.22 18.06
C GLY A 355 -20.41 1.87 18.79
N ASN A 356 -20.28 0.76 18.07
CA ASN A 356 -20.08 -0.57 18.66
C ASN A 356 -18.59 -0.94 18.50
N ALA A 357 -17.77 -0.66 19.51
CA ALA A 357 -16.42 -1.20 19.54
C ALA A 357 -16.48 -2.74 19.57
N ALA A 358 -15.68 -3.40 18.74
CA ALA A 358 -15.55 -4.85 18.80
C ALA A 358 -14.86 -5.24 20.12
N ALA A 359 -15.46 -6.16 20.86
CA ALA A 359 -14.90 -6.68 22.11
C ALA A 359 -13.62 -7.52 21.87
#